data_03235c2b3998d87288d84475a48b941c
#
_entry.id   03235c2b3998d87288d84475a48b941c
#
_cell.length_a   1.000
_cell.length_b   1.000
_cell.length_c   1.000
_cell.angle_alpha   90.00
_cell.angle_beta   90.00
_cell.angle_gamma   90.00
#
_symmetry.space_group_name_H-M   'P 1'
#
loop_
_entity.id
_entity.type
_entity.pdbx_description
1 polymer ?
#
loop_
_entity_poly.entity_id
_entity_poly.type
_entity_poly.pdbx_seq_one_letter_code
_entity_poly.pdbx_strand_id
1 'polypeptide(L)'
;MVPAMLHMFVFIVIPIVIGLVISFFNYNPLSSDNKFIGLENFVRLVQDADFRKALLNTLLFVLITVTLNIGIALVVAQMISWFKSNKVRSFFRMVFFLPCIAPMVATSVVFARSIFPTTTGFLNVALNKIGIDSINWLGDPKVVMISLIIYTIWVDVGYNVILFSAGIDGIPSYVYEAADLDGASEWVKFRKITWPLLGRSFQFVIVQTLISHFQMFAQFAVLILKDGPQNSGLVLSRYIYKMAFEYKDMGYASACLLYTSPSPRDA
;
A
#
# COMPACT_ATOMS: atom_id res chain seq x y z
N MET A 1 -4.06 -14.98 28.64
CA MET A 1 -4.88 -13.92 27.99
C MET A 1 -4.62 -12.53 28.60
N VAL A 2 -4.56 -12.37 29.93
CA VAL A 2 -4.38 -11.07 30.60
C VAL A 2 -3.17 -10.26 30.10
N PRO A 3 -1.94 -10.78 29.94
CA PRO A 3 -0.81 -10.00 29.46
C PRO A 3 -1.00 -9.46 28.03
N ALA A 4 -1.60 -10.26 27.14
CA ALA A 4 -1.87 -9.84 25.76
C ALA A 4 -2.94 -8.73 25.70
N MET A 5 -3.99 -8.85 26.49
CA MET A 5 -5.05 -7.83 26.60
C MET A 5 -4.49 -6.53 27.18
N LEU A 6 -3.64 -6.62 28.22
CA LEU A 6 -2.99 -5.46 28.81
C LEU A 6 -2.07 -4.76 27.78
N HIS A 7 -1.28 -5.53 27.03
CA HIS A 7 -0.45 -4.99 25.97
C HIS A 7 -1.29 -4.25 24.90
N MET A 8 -2.35 -4.88 24.43
CA MET A 8 -3.26 -4.25 23.45
C MET A 8 -3.87 -2.97 24.01
N PHE A 9 -4.32 -2.98 25.27
CA PHE A 9 -4.94 -1.81 25.90
C PHE A 9 -3.94 -0.66 26.02
N VAL A 10 -2.73 -0.91 26.52
CA VAL A 10 -1.72 0.14 26.75
C VAL A 10 -1.16 0.70 25.45
N PHE A 11 -0.87 -0.16 24.46
CA PHE A 11 -0.14 0.27 23.26
C PHE A 11 -1.02 0.55 22.04
N ILE A 12 -2.30 0.16 22.07
CA ILE A 12 -3.22 0.43 20.97
C ILE A 12 -4.36 1.34 21.45
N VAL A 13 -5.11 0.93 22.49
CA VAL A 13 -6.32 1.64 22.88
C VAL A 13 -6.00 3.01 23.49
N ILE A 14 -5.06 3.09 24.43
CA ILE A 14 -4.70 4.38 25.07
C ILE A 14 -4.22 5.42 24.04
N PRO A 15 -3.27 5.14 23.11
CA PRO A 15 -2.87 6.11 22.10
C PRO A 15 -4.02 6.57 21.19
N ILE A 16 -4.95 5.68 20.83
CA ILE A 16 -6.12 6.05 20.04
C ILE A 16 -7.01 7.04 20.82
N VAL A 17 -7.29 6.75 22.10
CA VAL A 17 -8.09 7.64 22.96
C VAL A 17 -7.39 8.98 23.15
N ILE A 18 -6.07 8.99 23.38
CA ILE A 18 -5.30 10.24 23.50
C ILE A 18 -5.39 11.03 22.19
N GLY A 19 -5.19 10.41 21.03
CA GLY A 19 -5.32 11.06 19.73
C GLY A 19 -6.71 11.66 19.52
N LEU A 20 -7.76 10.91 19.90
CA LEU A 20 -9.14 11.40 19.85
C LEU A 20 -9.34 12.63 20.75
N VAL A 21 -8.85 12.62 21.96
CA VAL A 21 -8.96 13.77 22.88
C VAL A 21 -8.18 14.97 22.34
N ILE A 22 -6.94 14.77 21.91
CA ILE A 22 -6.07 15.84 21.39
C ILE A 22 -6.68 16.49 20.13
N SER A 23 -7.45 15.79 19.32
CA SER A 23 -8.08 16.34 18.13
C SER A 23 -9.05 17.51 18.40
N PHE A 24 -9.56 17.64 19.62
CA PHE A 24 -10.43 18.74 20.05
C PHE A 24 -9.67 19.93 20.65
N PHE A 25 -8.33 19.87 20.66
CA PHE A 25 -7.48 20.91 21.19
C PHE A 25 -6.63 21.53 20.09
N ASN A 26 -6.27 22.81 20.27
CA ASN A 26 -5.12 23.40 19.60
C ASN A 26 -3.89 22.91 20.36
N TYR A 27 -3.39 21.71 20.01
CA TYR A 27 -2.33 21.06 20.76
C TYR A 27 -1.00 21.11 20.03
N ASN A 28 -0.06 21.83 20.64
CA ASN A 28 1.35 21.87 20.23
C ASN A 28 2.21 21.41 21.41
N PRO A 29 2.97 20.31 21.28
CA PRO A 29 3.76 19.77 22.39
C PRO A 29 4.89 20.70 22.87
N LEU A 30 5.25 21.72 22.08
CA LEU A 30 6.29 22.69 22.41
C LEU A 30 5.72 23.98 23.01
N SER A 31 4.39 24.12 23.07
CA SER A 31 3.70 25.30 23.62
C SER A 31 3.03 24.98 24.93
N SER A 32 3.05 25.94 25.85
CA SER A 32 2.27 25.87 27.10
C SER A 32 0.81 26.33 26.93
N ASP A 33 0.46 26.93 25.78
CA ASP A 33 -0.87 27.50 25.51
C ASP A 33 -1.74 26.53 24.67
N ASN A 34 -2.00 25.34 25.24
CA ASN A 34 -2.86 24.35 24.63
C ASN A 34 -4.32 24.61 25.05
N LYS A 35 -5.19 25.00 24.09
CA LYS A 35 -6.58 25.37 24.34
C LYS A 35 -7.55 24.37 23.78
N PHE A 36 -8.64 24.13 24.50
CA PHE A 36 -9.78 23.39 23.96
C PHE A 36 -10.52 24.26 22.91
N ILE A 37 -10.62 23.76 21.69
CA ILE A 37 -11.24 24.45 20.54
C ILE A 37 -12.44 23.70 19.95
N GLY A 38 -12.88 22.62 20.61
CA GLY A 38 -14.01 21.82 20.13
C GLY A 38 -13.79 21.25 18.72
N LEU A 39 -14.69 21.52 17.81
CA LEU A 39 -14.69 20.97 16.44
C LEU A 39 -13.91 21.82 15.40
N GLU A 40 -13.20 22.85 15.82
CA GLU A 40 -12.53 23.79 14.90
C GLU A 40 -11.50 23.07 13.99
N ASN A 41 -10.75 22.10 14.52
CA ASN A 41 -9.83 21.30 13.70
C ASN A 41 -10.55 20.53 12.58
N PHE A 42 -11.74 20.01 12.84
CA PHE A 42 -12.53 19.29 11.85
C PHE A 42 -13.13 20.25 10.78
N VAL A 43 -13.55 21.45 11.17
CA VAL A 43 -13.99 22.47 10.23
C VAL A 43 -12.85 22.92 9.33
N ARG A 44 -11.67 23.19 9.91
CA ARG A 44 -10.45 23.51 9.16
C ARG A 44 -10.09 22.40 8.17
N LEU A 45 -10.19 21.14 8.57
CA LEU A 45 -9.88 19.97 7.75
C LEU A 45 -10.72 19.94 6.45
N VAL A 46 -12.02 20.22 6.55
CA VAL A 46 -12.91 20.24 5.37
C VAL A 46 -12.55 21.40 4.41
N GLN A 47 -12.04 22.50 4.93
CA GLN A 47 -11.66 23.69 4.14
C GLN A 47 -10.25 23.60 3.56
N ASP A 48 -9.40 22.72 4.09
CA ASP A 48 -8.00 22.60 3.72
C ASP A 48 -7.83 21.96 2.32
N ALA A 49 -7.28 22.73 1.40
CA ALA A 49 -7.05 22.29 0.02
C ALA A 49 -5.95 21.21 -0.07
N ASP A 50 -4.90 21.31 0.75
CA ASP A 50 -3.80 20.33 0.78
C ASP A 50 -4.27 19.01 1.37
N PHE A 51 -5.12 19.03 2.41
CA PHE A 51 -5.76 17.84 2.95
C PHE A 51 -6.61 17.13 1.89
N ARG A 52 -7.49 17.86 1.20
CA ARG A 52 -8.33 17.30 0.13
C ARG A 52 -7.49 16.69 -0.99
N LYS A 53 -6.40 17.35 -1.38
CA LYS A 53 -5.47 16.84 -2.37
C LYS A 53 -4.77 15.57 -1.89
N ALA A 54 -4.27 15.55 -0.67
CA ALA A 54 -3.64 14.38 -0.07
C ALA A 54 -4.61 13.19 0.03
N LEU A 55 -5.87 13.45 0.38
CA LEU A 55 -6.92 12.44 0.44
C LEU A 55 -7.20 11.85 -0.96
N LEU A 56 -7.40 12.70 -1.97
CA LEU A 56 -7.65 12.25 -3.35
C LEU A 56 -6.46 11.46 -3.91
N ASN A 57 -5.24 11.95 -3.69
CA ASN A 57 -4.03 11.23 -4.09
C ASN A 57 -3.94 9.85 -3.43
N THR A 58 -4.27 9.76 -2.14
CA THR A 58 -4.27 8.49 -1.40
C THR A 58 -5.33 7.53 -1.94
N LEU A 59 -6.55 8.01 -2.16
CA LEU A 59 -7.63 7.18 -2.70
C LEU A 59 -7.30 6.66 -4.10
N LEU A 60 -6.80 7.50 -4.99
CA LEU A 60 -6.36 7.10 -6.34
C LEU A 60 -5.21 6.12 -6.27
N PHE A 61 -4.20 6.40 -5.45
CA PHE A 61 -3.06 5.52 -5.24
C PHE A 61 -3.50 4.14 -4.75
N VAL A 62 -4.30 4.09 -3.69
CA VAL A 62 -4.79 2.83 -3.10
C VAL A 62 -5.65 2.06 -4.10
N LEU A 63 -6.60 2.72 -4.77
CA LEU A 63 -7.47 2.07 -5.75
C LEU A 63 -6.67 1.39 -6.86
N ILE A 64 -5.70 2.11 -7.43
CA ILE A 64 -4.89 1.60 -8.54
C ILE A 64 -3.93 0.52 -8.06
N THR A 65 -3.19 0.78 -6.97
CA THR A 65 -2.17 -0.17 -6.49
C THR A 65 -2.79 -1.45 -5.96
N VAL A 66 -3.88 -1.39 -5.20
CA VAL A 66 -4.57 -2.59 -4.69
C VAL A 66 -5.11 -3.44 -5.85
N THR A 67 -5.80 -2.80 -6.80
CA THR A 67 -6.37 -3.51 -7.95
C THR A 67 -5.28 -4.20 -8.79
N LEU A 68 -4.22 -3.46 -9.12
CA LEU A 68 -3.12 -4.00 -9.93
C LEU A 68 -2.33 -5.06 -9.17
N ASN A 69 -2.01 -4.80 -7.89
CA ASN A 69 -1.24 -5.74 -7.08
C ASN A 69 -1.97 -7.08 -6.92
N ILE A 70 -3.25 -7.05 -6.55
CA ILE A 70 -4.06 -8.27 -6.39
C ILE A 70 -4.22 -8.99 -7.73
N GLY A 71 -4.50 -8.26 -8.81
CA GLY A 71 -4.63 -8.85 -10.14
C GLY A 71 -3.34 -9.54 -10.62
N ILE A 72 -2.21 -8.85 -10.52
CA ILE A 72 -0.89 -9.39 -10.89
C ILE A 72 -0.54 -10.59 -9.99
N ALA A 73 -0.71 -10.45 -8.68
CA ALA A 73 -0.38 -11.50 -7.73
C ALA A 73 -1.19 -12.80 -7.97
N LEU A 74 -2.49 -12.67 -8.27
CA LEU A 74 -3.34 -13.81 -8.58
C LEU A 74 -2.91 -14.51 -9.88
N VAL A 75 -2.64 -13.74 -10.94
CA VAL A 75 -2.17 -14.29 -12.22
C VAL A 75 -0.84 -15.00 -12.02
N VAL A 76 0.12 -14.38 -11.34
CA VAL A 76 1.43 -14.98 -11.06
C VAL A 76 1.30 -16.24 -10.20
N ALA A 77 0.49 -16.21 -9.13
CA ALA A 77 0.26 -17.38 -8.28
C ALA A 77 -0.36 -18.55 -9.07
N GLN A 78 -1.33 -18.25 -9.96
CA GLN A 78 -1.92 -19.24 -10.83
C GLN A 78 -0.89 -19.83 -11.82
N MET A 79 -0.05 -19.00 -12.44
CA MET A 79 1.03 -19.47 -13.33
C MET A 79 2.01 -20.36 -12.59
N ILE A 80 2.37 -20.00 -11.35
CA ILE A 80 3.25 -20.82 -10.49
C ILE A 80 2.60 -22.17 -10.18
N SER A 81 1.28 -22.23 -10.00
CA SER A 81 0.56 -23.48 -9.70
C SER A 81 0.62 -24.52 -10.85
N TRP A 82 0.81 -24.08 -12.09
CA TRP A 82 0.91 -24.99 -13.24
C TRP A 82 2.22 -25.79 -13.30
N PHE A 83 3.26 -25.35 -12.59
CA PHE A 83 4.49 -26.13 -12.54
C PHE A 83 4.27 -27.41 -11.70
N LYS A 84 4.64 -28.58 -12.25
CA LYS A 84 4.54 -29.86 -11.55
C LYS A 84 5.56 -30.01 -10.43
N SER A 85 6.72 -29.36 -10.55
CA SER A 85 7.83 -29.47 -9.59
C SER A 85 7.68 -28.48 -8.45
N ASN A 86 7.63 -28.98 -7.22
CA ASN A 86 7.61 -28.13 -6.02
C ASN A 86 8.86 -27.26 -5.87
N LYS A 87 10.02 -27.72 -6.37
CA LYS A 87 11.26 -26.92 -6.36
C LYS A 87 11.13 -25.69 -7.26
N VAL A 88 10.53 -25.85 -8.44
CA VAL A 88 10.28 -24.74 -9.37
C VAL A 88 9.27 -23.76 -8.80
N ARG A 89 8.17 -24.26 -8.21
CA ARG A 89 7.19 -23.39 -7.52
C ARG A 89 7.84 -22.57 -6.42
N SER A 90 8.63 -23.21 -5.55
CA SER A 90 9.33 -22.53 -4.46
C SER A 90 10.34 -21.52 -4.96
N PHE A 91 11.07 -21.81 -6.04
CA PHE A 91 12.01 -20.87 -6.66
C PHE A 91 11.31 -19.59 -7.14
N PHE A 92 10.21 -19.72 -7.90
CA PHE A 92 9.47 -18.52 -8.37
C PHE A 92 8.85 -17.75 -7.22
N ARG A 93 8.27 -18.41 -6.22
CA ARG A 93 7.78 -17.75 -5.00
C ARG A 93 8.88 -16.94 -4.32
N MET A 94 10.07 -17.50 -4.18
CA MET A 94 11.22 -16.82 -3.60
C MET A 94 11.63 -15.59 -4.44
N VAL A 95 11.69 -15.71 -5.77
CA VAL A 95 12.06 -14.61 -6.67
C VAL A 95 11.09 -13.43 -6.55
N PHE A 96 9.77 -13.69 -6.54
CA PHE A 96 8.77 -12.63 -6.37
C PHE A 96 8.75 -12.05 -4.97
N PHE A 97 9.08 -12.85 -3.94
CA PHE A 97 9.08 -12.41 -2.55
C PHE A 97 10.35 -11.62 -2.16
N LEU A 98 11.43 -11.78 -2.89
CA LEU A 98 12.72 -11.15 -2.59
C LEU A 98 12.63 -9.62 -2.41
N PRO A 99 11.91 -8.86 -3.27
CA PRO A 99 11.73 -7.43 -3.06
C PRO A 99 11.06 -7.05 -1.75
N CYS A 100 10.12 -7.88 -1.26
CA CYS A 100 9.40 -7.62 0.00
C CYS A 100 10.30 -7.67 1.25
N ILE A 101 11.38 -8.46 1.19
CA ILE A 101 12.31 -8.65 2.33
C ILE A 101 13.37 -7.53 2.34
N ALA A 102 13.60 -6.91 1.20
CA ALA A 102 14.64 -5.89 1.07
C ALA A 102 14.30 -4.65 1.92
N PRO A 103 15.29 -4.02 2.60
CA PRO A 103 15.06 -2.81 3.37
C PRO A 103 14.44 -1.70 2.50
N MET A 104 13.25 -1.24 2.85
CA MET A 104 12.45 -0.29 2.05
C MET A 104 13.22 0.99 1.72
N VAL A 105 13.97 1.55 2.66
CA VAL A 105 14.78 2.76 2.42
C VAL A 105 15.84 2.50 1.36
N ALA A 106 16.52 1.35 1.41
CA ALA A 106 17.55 1.00 0.42
C ALA A 106 16.96 0.84 -0.98
N THR A 107 15.85 0.10 -1.11
CA THR A 107 15.17 -0.08 -2.39
C THR A 107 14.62 1.23 -2.95
N SER A 108 14.06 2.10 -2.09
CA SER A 108 13.60 3.44 -2.50
C SER A 108 14.76 4.29 -3.04
N VAL A 109 15.92 4.28 -2.39
CA VAL A 109 17.11 5.00 -2.86
C VAL A 109 17.61 4.43 -4.20
N VAL A 110 17.62 3.11 -4.37
CA VAL A 110 17.99 2.47 -5.65
C VAL A 110 17.03 2.91 -6.76
N PHE A 111 15.73 2.93 -6.52
CA PHE A 111 14.77 3.41 -7.51
C PHE A 111 14.96 4.89 -7.84
N ALA A 112 15.14 5.74 -6.83
CA ALA A 112 15.32 7.16 -7.03
C ALA A 112 16.63 7.50 -7.78
N ARG A 113 17.71 6.72 -7.58
CA ARG A 113 19.04 7.04 -8.13
C ARG A 113 19.46 6.20 -9.33
N SER A 114 18.84 5.04 -9.56
CA SER A 114 19.26 4.12 -10.62
C SER A 114 18.14 3.74 -11.60
N ILE A 115 16.89 3.73 -11.16
CA ILE A 115 15.76 3.32 -12.01
C ILE A 115 15.08 4.54 -12.65
N PHE A 116 14.78 5.58 -11.87
CA PHE A 116 14.01 6.74 -12.28
C PHE A 116 14.80 7.98 -12.78
N PRO A 117 16.14 8.11 -12.70
CA PRO A 117 16.80 9.29 -13.23
C PRO A 117 16.46 9.55 -14.70
N THR A 118 16.32 10.84 -15.07
CA THR A 118 15.89 11.24 -16.41
C THR A 118 16.89 10.88 -17.50
N THR A 119 18.19 11.00 -17.21
CA THR A 119 19.26 10.78 -18.20
C THR A 119 19.85 9.39 -18.15
N THR A 120 20.07 8.85 -16.96
CA THR A 120 20.83 7.61 -16.73
C THR A 120 20.02 6.47 -16.17
N GLY A 121 18.73 6.72 -15.86
CA GLY A 121 17.85 5.74 -15.24
C GLY A 121 17.56 4.56 -16.17
N PHE A 122 17.56 3.36 -15.58
CA PHE A 122 17.32 2.12 -16.32
C PHE A 122 16.05 2.14 -17.16
N LEU A 123 14.94 2.69 -16.61
CA LEU A 123 13.68 2.79 -17.34
C LEU A 123 13.80 3.70 -18.57
N ASN A 124 14.43 4.86 -18.44
CA ASN A 124 14.60 5.77 -19.58
C ASN A 124 15.55 5.21 -20.62
N VAL A 125 16.62 4.53 -20.20
CA VAL A 125 17.50 3.82 -21.13
C VAL A 125 16.74 2.75 -21.92
N ALA A 126 15.83 2.02 -21.27
CA ALA A 126 14.99 1.02 -21.94
C ALA A 126 13.95 1.68 -22.89
N LEU A 127 13.31 2.76 -22.46
CA LEU A 127 12.33 3.52 -23.27
C LEU A 127 12.98 4.13 -24.51
N ASN A 128 14.16 4.75 -24.37
CA ASN A 128 14.90 5.35 -25.50
C ASN A 128 15.28 4.31 -26.57
N LYS A 129 15.57 3.05 -26.17
CA LYS A 129 15.85 1.97 -27.13
C LYS A 129 14.66 1.61 -28.02
N ILE A 130 13.44 1.88 -27.58
CA ILE A 130 12.22 1.66 -28.36
C ILE A 130 11.63 2.95 -28.94
N GLY A 131 12.42 4.04 -28.92
CA GLY A 131 12.06 5.32 -29.54
C GLY A 131 11.12 6.21 -28.70
N ILE A 132 10.98 5.95 -27.40
CA ILE A 132 10.20 6.78 -26.49
C ILE A 132 11.14 7.75 -25.76
N ASP A 133 10.80 9.04 -25.75
CA ASP A 133 11.57 10.08 -25.09
C ASP A 133 11.68 9.85 -23.58
N SER A 134 12.77 10.37 -22.99
CA SER A 134 13.01 10.26 -21.56
C SER A 134 11.93 10.98 -20.73
N ILE A 135 11.44 10.29 -19.73
CA ILE A 135 10.41 10.75 -18.81
C ILE A 135 11.05 11.24 -17.51
N ASN A 136 10.61 12.38 -17.00
CA ASN A 136 11.01 12.86 -15.68
C ASN A 136 10.13 12.24 -14.59
N TRP A 137 10.45 10.99 -14.21
CA TRP A 137 9.65 10.14 -13.33
C TRP A 137 9.30 10.75 -11.97
N LEU A 138 10.23 11.51 -11.38
CA LEU A 138 10.05 12.07 -10.03
C LEU A 138 9.86 13.59 -10.02
N GLY A 139 10.10 14.25 -11.17
CA GLY A 139 10.01 15.71 -11.29
C GLY A 139 8.80 16.22 -12.10
N ASP A 140 8.00 15.34 -12.71
CA ASP A 140 6.79 15.73 -13.43
C ASP A 140 5.56 15.45 -12.54
N PRO A 141 4.71 16.48 -12.26
CA PRO A 141 3.49 16.31 -11.47
C PRO A 141 2.52 15.24 -11.97
N LYS A 142 2.52 14.98 -13.29
CA LYS A 142 1.63 14.00 -13.93
C LYS A 142 2.15 12.57 -13.79
N VAL A 143 3.45 12.40 -13.58
CA VAL A 143 4.12 11.10 -13.64
C VAL A 143 4.54 10.59 -12.27
N VAL A 144 4.78 11.47 -11.30
CA VAL A 144 5.29 11.08 -9.98
C VAL A 144 4.42 10.00 -9.31
N MET A 145 3.10 10.11 -9.42
CA MET A 145 2.19 9.11 -8.84
C MET A 145 2.33 7.74 -9.53
N ILE A 146 2.55 7.72 -10.85
CA ILE A 146 2.80 6.49 -11.60
C ILE A 146 4.11 5.84 -11.14
N SER A 147 5.14 6.64 -10.89
CA SER A 147 6.43 6.15 -10.37
C SER A 147 6.28 5.48 -9.01
N LEU A 148 5.47 6.08 -8.13
CA LEU A 148 5.16 5.51 -6.82
C LEU A 148 4.37 4.20 -6.93
N ILE A 149 3.41 4.13 -7.84
CA ILE A 149 2.63 2.92 -8.13
C ILE A 149 3.55 1.80 -8.63
N ILE A 150 4.42 2.08 -9.60
CA ILE A 150 5.38 1.10 -10.15
C ILE A 150 6.27 0.54 -9.05
N TYR A 151 6.86 1.43 -8.23
CA TYR A 151 7.69 1.01 -7.11
C TYR A 151 6.93 0.14 -6.11
N THR A 152 5.74 0.57 -5.71
CA THR A 152 4.91 -0.13 -4.73
C THR A 152 4.53 -1.53 -5.20
N ILE A 153 4.08 -1.66 -6.46
CA ILE A 153 3.74 -2.98 -7.02
C ILE A 153 4.97 -3.89 -7.04
N TRP A 154 6.13 -3.37 -7.45
CA TRP A 154 7.35 -4.16 -7.48
C TRP A 154 7.76 -4.68 -6.09
N VAL A 155 7.64 -3.85 -5.04
CA VAL A 155 7.98 -4.25 -3.67
C VAL A 155 6.96 -5.24 -3.11
N ASP A 156 5.66 -5.00 -3.28
CA ASP A 156 4.63 -5.67 -2.46
C ASP A 156 3.94 -6.85 -3.14
N VAL A 157 4.00 -6.95 -4.48
CA VAL A 157 3.27 -8.00 -5.21
C VAL A 157 3.63 -9.41 -4.76
N GLY A 158 4.89 -9.63 -4.39
CA GLY A 158 5.39 -10.93 -3.97
C GLY A 158 4.74 -11.47 -2.70
N TYR A 159 4.38 -10.59 -1.77
CA TYR A 159 3.66 -10.98 -0.56
C TYR A 159 2.29 -11.60 -0.92
N ASN A 160 1.54 -10.92 -1.78
CA ASN A 160 0.24 -11.41 -2.23
C ASN A 160 0.34 -12.65 -3.13
N VAL A 161 1.44 -12.79 -3.90
CA VAL A 161 1.73 -14.04 -4.65
C VAL A 161 1.85 -15.23 -3.71
N ILE A 162 2.53 -15.07 -2.58
CA ILE A 162 2.64 -16.15 -1.59
C ILE A 162 1.28 -16.47 -0.97
N LEU A 163 0.50 -15.47 -0.60
CA LEU A 163 -0.83 -15.66 -0.01
C LEU A 163 -1.79 -16.40 -0.97
N PHE A 164 -1.85 -15.97 -2.23
CA PHE A 164 -2.66 -16.67 -3.23
C PHE A 164 -2.13 -18.06 -3.54
N SER A 165 -0.81 -18.24 -3.61
CA SER A 165 -0.21 -19.57 -3.80
C SER A 165 -0.57 -20.54 -2.67
N ALA A 166 -0.55 -20.06 -1.42
CA ALA A 166 -0.98 -20.86 -0.28
C ALA A 166 -2.49 -21.19 -0.35
N GLY A 167 -3.30 -20.25 -0.79
CA GLY A 167 -4.73 -20.48 -1.02
C GLY A 167 -4.99 -21.54 -2.10
N ILE A 168 -4.25 -21.50 -3.21
CA ILE A 168 -4.35 -22.47 -4.31
C ILE A 168 -3.87 -23.85 -3.84
N ASP A 169 -2.74 -23.91 -3.14
CA ASP A 169 -2.21 -25.18 -2.60
C ASP A 169 -3.14 -25.81 -1.55
N GLY A 170 -4.00 -25.02 -0.92
CA GLY A 170 -5.03 -25.49 0.01
C GLY A 170 -6.25 -26.16 -0.65
N ILE A 171 -6.40 -26.06 -1.97
CA ILE A 171 -7.48 -26.71 -2.70
C ILE A 171 -7.11 -28.19 -2.87
N PRO A 172 -7.97 -29.14 -2.46
CA PRO A 172 -7.68 -30.56 -2.56
C PRO A 172 -7.43 -31.01 -4.03
N SER A 173 -6.37 -31.82 -4.24
CA SER A 173 -5.96 -32.26 -5.58
C SER A 173 -7.04 -33.04 -6.31
N TYR A 174 -7.84 -33.83 -5.59
CA TYR A 174 -8.90 -34.65 -6.18
C TYR A 174 -9.94 -33.83 -6.97
N VAL A 175 -10.14 -32.55 -6.61
CA VAL A 175 -11.06 -31.64 -7.33
C VAL A 175 -10.52 -31.35 -8.74
N TYR A 176 -9.22 -31.13 -8.86
CA TYR A 176 -8.57 -30.91 -10.14
C TYR A 176 -8.47 -32.20 -10.96
N GLU A 177 -8.17 -33.34 -10.30
CA GLU A 177 -8.13 -34.65 -10.94
C GLU A 177 -9.49 -35.04 -11.56
N ALA A 178 -10.59 -34.80 -10.84
CA ALA A 178 -11.94 -34.99 -11.38
C ALA A 178 -12.19 -34.09 -12.61
N ALA A 179 -11.82 -32.83 -12.56
CA ALA A 179 -11.96 -31.91 -13.69
C ALA A 179 -11.09 -32.31 -14.90
N ASP A 180 -9.92 -32.93 -14.65
CA ASP A 180 -9.07 -33.48 -15.72
C ASP A 180 -9.73 -34.69 -16.42
N LEU A 181 -10.41 -35.54 -15.67
CA LEU A 181 -11.18 -36.66 -16.22
C LEU A 181 -12.36 -36.17 -17.06
N ASP A 182 -12.97 -35.05 -16.69
CA ASP A 182 -14.04 -34.39 -17.44
C ASP A 182 -13.51 -33.60 -18.67
N GLY A 183 -12.19 -33.58 -18.90
CA GLY A 183 -11.57 -32.87 -20.02
C GLY A 183 -11.56 -31.35 -19.89
N ALA A 184 -11.64 -30.81 -18.64
CA ALA A 184 -11.66 -29.40 -18.41
C ALA A 184 -10.28 -28.75 -18.72
N SER A 185 -10.29 -27.68 -19.53
CA SER A 185 -9.09 -26.89 -19.80
C SER A 185 -8.62 -26.12 -18.54
N GLU A 186 -7.35 -25.69 -18.49
CA GLU A 186 -6.78 -24.90 -17.39
C GLU A 186 -7.59 -23.63 -17.09
N TRP A 187 -8.12 -22.97 -18.13
CA TRP A 187 -8.98 -21.79 -17.97
C TRP A 187 -10.33 -22.14 -17.31
N VAL A 188 -10.91 -23.28 -17.67
CA VAL A 188 -12.17 -23.77 -17.05
C VAL A 188 -11.93 -24.12 -15.59
N LYS A 189 -10.83 -24.81 -15.26
CA LYS A 189 -10.41 -25.12 -13.89
C LYS A 189 -10.19 -23.85 -13.09
N PHE A 190 -9.47 -22.86 -13.64
CA PHE A 190 -9.28 -21.57 -12.98
C PHE A 190 -10.63 -20.90 -12.66
N ARG A 191 -11.51 -20.75 -13.65
CA ARG A 191 -12.74 -19.98 -13.49
C ARG A 191 -13.79 -20.68 -12.62
N LYS A 192 -13.91 -22.02 -12.72
CA LYS A 192 -14.97 -22.78 -12.06
C LYS A 192 -14.55 -23.43 -10.75
N ILE A 193 -13.26 -23.64 -10.51
CA ILE A 193 -12.72 -24.30 -9.33
C ILE A 193 -11.87 -23.32 -8.52
N THR A 194 -10.74 -22.87 -9.07
CA THR A 194 -9.77 -22.07 -8.34
C THR A 194 -10.35 -20.76 -7.85
N TRP A 195 -10.93 -19.97 -8.74
CA TRP A 195 -11.50 -18.65 -8.41
C TRP A 195 -12.58 -18.71 -7.32
N PRO A 196 -13.60 -19.56 -7.38
CA PRO A 196 -14.62 -19.63 -6.33
C PRO A 196 -14.07 -20.13 -4.99
N LEU A 197 -13.14 -21.10 -4.99
CA LEU A 197 -12.57 -21.67 -3.78
C LEU A 197 -11.55 -20.74 -3.10
N LEU A 198 -10.97 -19.79 -3.82
CA LEU A 198 -10.11 -18.76 -3.29
C LEU A 198 -10.85 -17.65 -2.53
N GLY A 199 -12.17 -17.65 -2.46
CA GLY A 199 -12.96 -16.56 -1.91
C GLY A 199 -12.50 -16.06 -0.54
N ARG A 200 -12.16 -16.96 0.39
CA ARG A 200 -11.65 -16.60 1.72
C ARG A 200 -10.25 -15.96 1.65
N SER A 201 -9.35 -16.54 0.85
CA SER A 201 -8.01 -15.99 0.64
C SER A 201 -8.09 -14.62 -0.04
N PHE A 202 -9.00 -14.45 -0.97
CA PHE A 202 -9.23 -13.20 -1.69
C PHE A 202 -9.70 -12.09 -0.74
N GLN A 203 -10.68 -12.37 0.13
CA GLN A 203 -11.15 -11.42 1.15
C GLN A 203 -10.00 -11.00 2.08
N PHE A 204 -9.21 -11.95 2.56
CA PHE A 204 -8.06 -11.66 3.43
C PHE A 204 -7.03 -10.78 2.72
N VAL A 205 -6.66 -11.13 1.47
CA VAL A 205 -5.69 -10.36 0.68
C VAL A 205 -6.18 -8.94 0.39
N ILE A 206 -7.46 -8.75 0.04
CA ILE A 206 -8.02 -7.41 -0.18
C ILE A 206 -7.88 -6.56 1.08
N VAL A 207 -8.39 -7.04 2.21
CA VAL A 207 -8.39 -6.28 3.46
C VAL A 207 -6.97 -5.96 3.90
N GLN A 208 -6.07 -6.95 3.89
CA GLN A 208 -4.68 -6.78 4.26
C GLN A 208 -3.96 -5.76 3.35
N THR A 209 -4.16 -5.87 2.04
CA THR A 209 -3.52 -4.97 1.06
C THR A 209 -4.08 -3.55 1.17
N LEU A 210 -5.39 -3.39 1.37
CA LEU A 210 -6.01 -2.08 1.62
C LEU A 210 -5.39 -1.41 2.84
N ILE A 211 -5.38 -2.09 3.98
CA ILE A 211 -4.82 -1.54 5.23
C ILE A 211 -3.34 -1.14 5.02
N SER A 212 -2.54 -2.03 4.43
CA SER A 212 -1.12 -1.77 4.17
C SER A 212 -0.92 -0.54 3.28
N HIS A 213 -1.65 -0.42 2.18
CA HIS A 213 -1.47 0.67 1.23
C HIS A 213 -1.98 2.03 1.76
N PHE A 214 -3.03 2.05 2.58
CA PHE A 214 -3.43 3.29 3.27
C PHE A 214 -2.39 3.79 4.28
N GLN A 215 -1.64 2.88 4.88
CA GLN A 215 -0.63 3.20 5.90
C GLN A 215 0.77 3.47 5.32
N MET A 216 0.94 3.36 4.01
CA MET A 216 2.23 3.59 3.37
C MET A 216 2.71 5.02 3.56
N PHE A 217 3.92 5.17 4.13
CA PHE A 217 4.54 6.45 4.42
C PHE A 217 6.01 6.52 3.98
N ALA A 218 6.83 5.57 4.42
CA ALA A 218 8.28 5.68 4.34
C ALA A 218 8.80 5.75 2.89
N GLN A 219 8.21 4.98 1.97
CA GLN A 219 8.58 5.01 0.55
C GLN A 219 8.29 6.37 -0.09
N PHE A 220 7.18 7.02 0.26
CA PHE A 220 6.88 8.36 -0.23
C PHE A 220 7.88 9.39 0.28
N ALA A 221 8.23 9.31 1.56
CA ALA A 221 9.18 10.23 2.17
C ALA A 221 10.60 10.10 1.60
N VAL A 222 10.99 8.90 1.12
CA VAL A 222 12.34 8.64 0.58
C VAL A 222 12.42 8.83 -0.93
N LEU A 223 11.40 8.35 -1.68
CA LEU A 223 11.40 8.43 -3.14
C LEU A 223 11.20 9.84 -3.66
N ILE A 224 10.34 10.62 -3.00
CA ILE A 224 9.97 11.95 -3.45
C ILE A 224 10.45 13.00 -2.45
N LEU A 225 11.24 13.95 -2.97
CA LEU A 225 11.66 15.10 -2.17
C LEU A 225 10.48 16.08 -2.03
N LYS A 226 10.21 16.53 -0.79
CA LYS A 226 9.23 17.59 -0.50
C LYS A 226 7.85 17.36 -1.13
N ASP A 227 7.29 16.16 -0.97
CA ASP A 227 5.92 15.80 -1.41
C ASP A 227 5.71 15.79 -2.94
N GLY A 228 6.81 15.83 -3.71
CA GLY A 228 6.82 15.90 -5.18
C GLY A 228 6.47 17.29 -5.73
N PRO A 229 6.62 17.46 -7.04
CA PRO A 229 6.32 18.75 -7.68
C PRO A 229 4.84 19.10 -7.52
N GLN A 230 4.56 20.33 -7.06
CA GLN A 230 3.20 20.82 -6.80
C GLN A 230 2.37 19.94 -5.84
N ASN A 231 3.00 19.28 -4.86
CA ASN A 231 2.35 18.31 -3.94
C ASN A 231 1.64 17.15 -4.68
N SER A 232 2.09 16.77 -5.88
CA SER A 232 1.45 15.71 -6.66
C SER A 232 1.68 14.29 -6.10
N GLY A 233 2.70 14.14 -5.26
CA GLY A 233 2.96 12.91 -4.52
C GLY A 233 2.56 12.98 -3.04
N LEU A 234 1.91 14.05 -2.61
CA LEU A 234 1.44 14.21 -1.24
C LEU A 234 0.30 13.24 -0.97
N VAL A 235 0.57 12.25 -0.11
CA VAL A 235 -0.41 11.31 0.41
C VAL A 235 -0.77 11.64 1.85
N LEU A 236 -1.89 11.11 2.32
CA LEU A 236 -2.46 11.45 3.61
C LEU A 236 -1.54 11.13 4.79
N SER A 237 -0.88 9.98 4.78
CA SER A 237 0.11 9.59 5.80
C SER A 237 1.26 10.60 5.88
N ARG A 238 1.74 11.09 4.76
CA ARG A 238 2.78 12.12 4.68
C ARG A 238 2.25 13.48 5.13
N TYR A 239 1.02 13.84 4.76
CA TYR A 239 0.37 15.06 5.19
C TYR A 239 0.20 15.11 6.73
N ILE A 240 -0.31 14.03 7.33
CA ILE A 240 -0.46 13.91 8.79
C ILE A 240 0.88 14.05 9.50
N TYR A 241 1.92 13.37 9.01
CA TYR A 241 3.28 13.49 9.54
C TYR A 241 3.78 14.94 9.51
N LYS A 242 3.58 15.64 8.38
CA LYS A 242 3.97 17.02 8.18
C LYS A 242 3.28 17.95 9.18
N MET A 243 1.96 17.80 9.38
CA MET A 243 1.21 18.57 10.37
C MET A 243 1.70 18.30 11.79
N ALA A 244 1.88 17.03 12.16
CA ALA A 244 2.27 16.65 13.52
C ALA A 244 3.72 17.04 13.85
N PHE A 245 4.68 16.73 12.95
CA PHE A 245 6.10 16.79 13.29
C PHE A 245 6.85 17.96 12.66
N GLU A 246 6.46 18.46 11.50
CA GLU A 246 7.08 19.62 10.87
C GLU A 246 6.42 20.91 11.36
N TYR A 247 5.09 20.99 11.36
CA TYR A 247 4.34 22.17 11.83
C TYR A 247 4.00 22.15 13.32
N LYS A 248 4.21 21.02 14.00
CA LYS A 248 3.93 20.86 15.44
C LYS A 248 2.45 21.06 15.82
N ASP A 249 1.55 20.94 14.85
CA ASP A 249 0.10 21.04 15.03
C ASP A 249 -0.48 19.62 15.23
N MET A 250 -0.22 19.05 16.41
CA MET A 250 -0.65 17.67 16.70
C MET A 250 -2.17 17.55 16.89
N GLY A 251 -2.84 18.63 17.31
CA GLY A 251 -4.30 18.68 17.41
C GLY A 251 -4.95 18.46 16.05
N TYR A 252 -4.54 19.24 15.07
CA TYR A 252 -5.03 19.12 13.69
C TYR A 252 -4.62 17.80 13.02
N ALA A 253 -3.38 17.36 13.22
CA ALA A 253 -2.92 16.07 12.71
C ALA A 253 -3.73 14.89 13.25
N SER A 254 -4.12 14.94 14.54
CA SER A 254 -4.99 13.95 15.17
C SER A 254 -6.40 13.96 14.58
N ALA A 255 -6.96 15.14 14.27
CA ALA A 255 -8.25 15.25 13.58
C ALA A 255 -8.19 14.64 12.16
N CYS A 256 -7.09 14.88 11.41
CA CYS A 256 -6.86 14.26 10.10
C CYS A 256 -6.83 12.73 10.20
N LEU A 257 -6.14 12.18 11.20
CA LEU A 257 -6.00 10.73 11.41
C LEU A 257 -7.35 10.08 11.74
N LEU A 258 -8.18 10.70 12.58
CA LEU A 258 -9.50 10.20 12.92
C LEU A 258 -10.47 10.19 11.73
N TYR A 259 -10.44 11.22 10.90
CA TYR A 259 -11.28 11.32 9.70
C TYR A 259 -10.98 10.19 8.70
N THR A 260 -9.79 9.66 8.71
CA THR A 260 -9.29 8.67 7.76
C THR A 260 -9.21 7.25 8.31
N SER A 261 -9.43 7.08 9.60
CA SER A 261 -9.56 5.75 10.19
C SER A 261 -10.88 5.12 9.75
N PRO A 262 -10.88 3.91 9.17
CA PRO A 262 -12.12 3.22 8.83
C PRO A 262 -12.97 3.08 10.09
N SER A 263 -14.20 3.61 10.02
CA SER A 263 -15.15 3.48 11.13
C SER A 263 -15.51 2.00 11.33
N PRO A 264 -15.64 1.52 12.58
CA PRO A 264 -16.14 0.16 12.85
C PRO A 264 -17.54 -0.14 12.27
N ARG A 265 -18.23 0.87 11.70
CA ARG A 265 -19.51 0.71 11.02
C ARG A 265 -19.40 0.29 9.57
N ASP A 266 -18.19 0.33 8.99
CA ASP A 266 -17.93 0.01 7.57
C ASP A 266 -17.23 -1.35 7.41
N ALA A 267 -17.08 -2.13 8.50
CA ALA A 267 -16.49 -3.45 8.56
C ALA A 267 -17.53 -4.57 8.62
#